data_4b1b40b28f120cbfd593a1aa1a476e9c
#
_entry.id   4b1b40b28f120cbfd593a1aa1a476e9c
#
_cell.length_a   1.000
_cell.length_b   1.000
_cell.length_c   1.000
_cell.angle_alpha   90.00
_cell.angle_beta   90.00
_cell.angle_gamma   90.00
#
_symmetry.space_group_name_H-M   'P 1'
#
loop_
_entity.id
_entity.type
_entity.pdbx_description
1 polymer ?
#
loop_
_entity_poly.entity_id
_entity_poly.type
_entity_poly.pdbx_seq_one_letter_code
_entity_poly.pdbx_strand_id
1 'polypeptide(L)'
;MWKFLKDSGYLFMCALLVIVLAIAILWALSIGTVNLPLQQIFAAVVNQLQSDTPIDALGKGPIHDIIWLLRLPRLILAALVGCGLSVCGVIMQAIVKNPLADPYILGISAGASLGATAAILLGIGLSFGENFVGIAAFIGAFVISLGVLFISNLGGRSNSIKLLLAGMALSSVCSAFSSFIIYFANNKEGMQTVAYWMMGSFAGARWDNLAVTAPIVILAVLFFWSQSRMLNLMLLGDESALTLGTDLHLYRQLYLLISSLIVGFVVYSAGMVGFVGLIVPHVIRMLVGTDHKKLVPVSALTGAVFLVIADGLCRIIIPHTELPIGILISLIGAPCFVYLMIKRTYGFGGN
;
A
#
# COMPACT_ATOMS: atom_id res chain seq x y z
N MET A 1 -8.81 -23.92 -27.80
CA MET A 1 -7.44 -23.46 -28.07
C MET A 1 -7.27 -21.95 -27.78
N TRP A 2 -8.07 -21.07 -28.33
CA TRP A 2 -7.99 -19.61 -28.10
C TRP A 2 -8.28 -19.18 -26.64
N LYS A 3 -9.21 -19.85 -25.96
CA LYS A 3 -9.52 -19.61 -24.55
C LYS A 3 -8.38 -20.05 -23.62
N PHE A 4 -7.69 -21.12 -23.98
CA PHE A 4 -6.53 -21.64 -23.24
C PHE A 4 -5.32 -20.70 -23.35
N LEU A 5 -5.07 -20.11 -24.53
CA LEU A 5 -4.03 -19.09 -24.73
C LEU A 5 -4.34 -17.78 -24.00
N LYS A 6 -5.64 -17.43 -23.85
CA LYS A 6 -6.07 -16.24 -23.10
C LYS A 6 -5.97 -16.44 -21.59
N ASP A 7 -6.08 -17.68 -21.10
CA ASP A 7 -5.95 -18.02 -19.68
C ASP A 7 -4.51 -18.30 -19.28
N SER A 8 -3.64 -18.75 -20.17
CA SER A 8 -2.20 -18.90 -19.92
C SER A 8 -1.41 -17.58 -20.00
N GLY A 9 -1.94 -16.56 -20.70
CA GLY A 9 -1.27 -15.27 -20.88
C GLY A 9 -1.04 -14.49 -19.57
N TYR A 10 -1.99 -14.56 -18.62
CA TYR A 10 -1.79 -13.87 -17.34
C TYR A 10 -0.77 -14.58 -16.42
N LEU A 11 -0.68 -15.92 -16.50
CA LEU A 11 0.34 -16.68 -15.75
C LEU A 11 1.74 -16.35 -16.27
N PHE A 12 1.89 -16.26 -17.59
CA PHE A 12 3.14 -15.81 -18.21
C PHE A 12 3.48 -14.38 -17.76
N MET A 13 2.49 -13.49 -17.71
CA MET A 13 2.68 -12.11 -17.22
C MET A 13 3.09 -12.09 -15.73
N CYS A 14 2.49 -12.92 -14.89
CA CYS A 14 2.90 -13.06 -13.49
C CYS A 14 4.34 -13.60 -13.39
N ALA A 15 4.71 -14.62 -14.15
CA ALA A 15 6.08 -15.14 -14.17
C ALA A 15 7.09 -14.08 -14.62
N LEU A 16 6.76 -13.32 -15.67
CA LEU A 16 7.58 -12.19 -16.13
C LEU A 16 7.74 -11.13 -15.05
N LEU A 17 6.66 -10.74 -14.35
CA LEU A 17 6.70 -9.76 -13.27
C LEU A 17 7.52 -10.23 -12.07
N VAL A 18 7.51 -11.54 -11.76
CA VAL A 18 8.40 -12.10 -10.72
C VAL A 18 9.87 -11.98 -11.12
N ILE A 19 10.19 -12.26 -12.39
CA ILE A 19 11.57 -12.07 -12.92
C ILE A 19 11.96 -10.59 -12.85
N VAL A 20 11.07 -9.68 -13.30
CA VAL A 20 11.31 -8.24 -13.26
C VAL A 20 11.48 -7.75 -11.80
N LEU A 21 10.70 -8.27 -10.87
CA LEU A 21 10.84 -7.96 -9.44
C LEU A 21 12.21 -8.40 -8.90
N ALA A 22 12.65 -9.62 -9.23
CA ALA A 22 13.96 -10.11 -8.83
C ALA A 22 15.10 -9.23 -9.39
N ILE A 23 15.01 -8.85 -10.67
CA ILE A 23 15.97 -7.94 -11.31
C ILE A 23 15.93 -6.54 -10.65
N ALA A 24 14.73 -6.01 -10.37
CA ALA A 24 14.57 -4.72 -9.70
C ALA A 24 15.18 -4.73 -8.29
N ILE A 25 15.00 -5.83 -7.53
CA ILE A 25 15.60 -5.97 -6.20
C ILE A 25 17.13 -6.01 -6.32
N LEU A 26 17.70 -6.81 -7.24
CA LEU A 26 19.13 -6.88 -7.45
C LEU A 26 19.72 -5.52 -7.86
N TRP A 27 19.06 -4.81 -8.77
CA TRP A 27 19.42 -3.46 -9.17
C TRP A 27 19.38 -2.50 -7.96
N ALA A 28 18.30 -2.50 -7.20
CA ALA A 28 18.14 -1.63 -6.04
C ALA A 28 19.06 -1.99 -4.87
N LEU A 29 19.53 -3.24 -4.76
CA LEU A 29 20.59 -3.63 -3.82
C LEU A 29 21.96 -3.07 -4.23
N SER A 30 22.23 -2.93 -5.53
CA SER A 30 23.52 -2.44 -6.02
C SER A 30 23.69 -0.93 -5.90
N ILE A 31 22.60 -0.18 -5.93
CA ILE A 31 22.59 1.30 -5.94
C ILE A 31 22.28 1.90 -4.56
N GLY A 32 22.76 3.11 -4.32
CA GLY A 32 22.52 3.89 -3.12
C GLY A 32 23.66 4.86 -2.86
N THR A 33 23.77 5.40 -1.64
CA THR A 33 24.87 6.28 -1.23
C THR A 33 26.25 5.62 -1.41
N VAL A 34 26.30 4.28 -1.30
CA VAL A 34 27.46 3.46 -1.61
C VAL A 34 27.05 2.46 -2.69
N ASN A 35 27.74 2.45 -3.83
CA ASN A 35 27.49 1.48 -4.89
C ASN A 35 28.19 0.16 -4.54
N LEU A 36 27.44 -0.94 -4.51
CA LEU A 36 27.95 -2.28 -4.25
C LEU A 36 28.02 -3.09 -5.53
N PRO A 37 29.20 -3.63 -5.91
CA PRO A 37 29.32 -4.55 -7.03
C PRO A 37 28.48 -5.81 -6.80
N LEU A 38 27.88 -6.35 -7.87
CA LEU A 38 27.05 -7.57 -7.79
C LEU A 38 27.78 -8.75 -7.16
N GLN A 39 29.09 -8.88 -7.40
CA GLN A 39 29.92 -9.95 -6.80
C GLN A 39 29.91 -9.89 -5.26
N GLN A 40 29.98 -8.69 -4.68
CA GLN A 40 29.93 -8.51 -3.22
C GLN A 40 28.55 -8.81 -2.66
N ILE A 41 27.49 -8.45 -3.39
CA ILE A 41 26.11 -8.77 -3.02
C ILE A 41 25.93 -10.29 -2.98
N PHE A 42 26.32 -10.99 -4.05
CA PHE A 42 26.25 -12.46 -4.09
C PHE A 42 27.06 -13.12 -2.99
N ALA A 43 28.29 -12.67 -2.75
CA ALA A 43 29.12 -13.19 -1.68
C ALA A 43 28.46 -13.00 -0.30
N ALA A 44 27.91 -11.81 -0.01
CA ALA A 44 27.21 -11.55 1.25
C ALA A 44 25.95 -12.41 1.43
N VAL A 45 25.20 -12.65 0.36
CA VAL A 45 24.00 -13.51 0.39
C VAL A 45 24.39 -14.97 0.61
N VAL A 46 25.37 -15.50 -0.15
CA VAL A 46 25.84 -16.89 -0.04
C VAL A 46 26.44 -17.15 1.35
N ASN A 47 27.29 -16.24 1.85
CA ASN A 47 27.91 -16.37 3.16
C ASN A 47 26.87 -16.40 4.29
N GLN A 48 25.80 -15.60 4.18
CA GLN A 48 24.72 -15.62 5.17
C GLN A 48 23.91 -16.92 5.12
N LEU A 49 23.61 -17.43 3.92
CA LEU A 49 22.86 -18.69 3.76
C LEU A 49 23.65 -19.92 4.24
N GLN A 50 24.98 -19.83 4.26
CA GLN A 50 25.87 -20.88 4.76
C GLN A 50 26.24 -20.73 6.23
N SER A 51 25.85 -19.62 6.87
CA SER A 51 26.15 -19.37 8.27
C SER A 51 24.95 -19.72 9.15
N ASP A 52 25.21 -20.34 10.31
CA ASP A 52 24.20 -20.61 11.34
C ASP A 52 23.86 -19.38 12.20
N THR A 53 24.41 -18.21 11.86
CA THR A 53 24.21 -17.00 12.64
C THR A 53 22.93 -16.27 12.23
N PRO A 54 22.19 -15.63 13.17
CA PRO A 54 20.99 -14.86 12.86
C PRO A 54 21.26 -13.79 11.78
N ILE A 55 20.24 -13.50 10.97
CA ILE A 55 20.31 -12.53 9.86
C ILE A 55 20.61 -11.11 10.39
N ASP A 56 20.08 -10.79 11.56
CA ASP A 56 20.19 -9.50 12.25
C ASP A 56 21.44 -9.37 13.13
N ALA A 57 22.34 -10.37 13.13
CA ALA A 57 23.57 -10.31 13.91
C ALA A 57 24.50 -9.22 13.39
N LEU A 58 24.86 -8.28 14.27
CA LEU A 58 25.80 -7.20 14.01
C LEU A 58 27.26 -7.72 13.93
N GLY A 59 28.14 -6.97 13.25
CA GLY A 59 29.58 -7.19 13.26
C GLY A 59 30.15 -8.16 12.23
N LYS A 60 29.35 -8.57 11.22
CA LYS A 60 29.81 -9.41 10.09
C LYS A 60 30.51 -8.61 8.99
N GLY A 61 30.64 -7.32 9.15
CA GLY A 61 31.31 -6.38 8.25
C GLY A 61 30.35 -5.43 7.53
N PRO A 62 30.88 -4.29 7.04
CA PRO A 62 30.05 -3.19 6.52
C PRO A 62 29.15 -3.60 5.36
N ILE A 63 29.63 -4.49 4.47
CA ILE A 63 28.85 -4.92 3.30
C ILE A 63 27.66 -5.78 3.72
N HIS A 64 27.87 -6.68 4.69
CA HIS A 64 26.80 -7.49 5.26
C HIS A 64 25.72 -6.58 5.88
N ASP A 65 26.14 -5.65 6.73
CA ASP A 65 25.20 -4.78 7.46
C ASP A 65 24.40 -3.88 6.52
N ILE A 66 25.04 -3.33 5.46
CA ILE A 66 24.35 -2.57 4.44
C ILE A 66 23.29 -3.41 3.70
N ILE A 67 23.59 -4.65 3.36
CA ILE A 67 22.70 -5.52 2.60
C ILE A 67 21.57 -6.04 3.49
N TRP A 68 21.90 -6.68 4.60
CA TRP A 68 20.96 -7.44 5.41
C TRP A 68 20.19 -6.60 6.44
N LEU A 69 20.81 -5.53 6.97
CA LEU A 69 20.15 -4.71 8.00
C LEU A 69 19.47 -3.46 7.41
N LEU A 70 19.97 -2.93 6.28
CA LEU A 70 19.44 -1.69 5.71
C LEU A 70 18.67 -1.91 4.40
N ARG A 71 19.32 -2.51 3.37
CA ARG A 71 18.73 -2.53 2.01
C ARG A 71 17.69 -3.60 1.83
N LEU A 72 17.94 -4.83 2.25
CA LEU A 72 17.03 -5.95 2.01
C LEU A 72 15.70 -5.79 2.74
N PRO A 73 15.66 -5.46 4.05
CA PRO A 73 14.40 -5.18 4.73
C PRO A 73 13.59 -4.06 4.06
N ARG A 74 14.27 -3.00 3.64
CA ARG A 74 13.68 -1.85 2.95
C ARG A 74 13.02 -2.25 1.62
N LEU A 75 13.69 -3.04 0.79
CA LEU A 75 13.18 -3.49 -0.50
C LEU A 75 12.03 -4.49 -0.35
N ILE A 76 12.10 -5.38 0.65
CA ILE A 76 11.00 -6.28 0.98
C ILE A 76 9.79 -5.47 1.46
N LEU A 77 9.98 -4.48 2.31
CA LEU A 77 8.90 -3.57 2.73
C LEU A 77 8.30 -2.84 1.55
N ALA A 78 9.11 -2.27 0.65
CA ALA A 78 8.63 -1.60 -0.56
C ALA A 78 7.78 -2.54 -1.43
N ALA A 79 8.21 -3.78 -1.63
CA ALA A 79 7.46 -4.79 -2.38
C ALA A 79 6.12 -5.12 -1.70
N LEU A 80 6.11 -5.33 -0.38
CA LEU A 80 4.90 -5.63 0.39
C LEU A 80 3.91 -4.46 0.37
N VAL A 81 4.39 -3.24 0.55
CA VAL A 81 3.56 -2.02 0.51
C VAL A 81 2.96 -1.85 -0.88
N GLY A 82 3.76 -2.02 -1.94
CA GLY A 82 3.29 -1.93 -3.31
C GLY A 82 2.23 -2.99 -3.64
N CYS A 83 2.47 -4.22 -3.21
CA CYS A 83 1.55 -5.34 -3.33
C CYS A 83 0.23 -5.06 -2.60
N GLY A 84 0.30 -4.70 -1.31
CA GLY A 84 -0.86 -4.43 -0.46
C GLY A 84 -1.71 -3.27 -0.95
N LEU A 85 -1.10 -2.12 -1.24
CA LEU A 85 -1.82 -0.93 -1.72
C LEU A 85 -2.49 -1.17 -3.07
N SER A 86 -1.79 -1.84 -4.00
CA SER A 86 -2.36 -2.15 -5.31
C SER A 86 -3.57 -3.07 -5.21
N VAL A 87 -3.51 -4.10 -4.37
CA VAL A 87 -4.65 -4.99 -4.15
C VAL A 87 -5.79 -4.26 -3.44
N CYS A 88 -5.50 -3.48 -2.38
CA CYS A 88 -6.53 -2.63 -1.75
C CYS A 88 -7.20 -1.70 -2.76
N GLY A 89 -6.43 -1.14 -3.71
CA GLY A 89 -6.97 -0.33 -4.79
C GLY A 89 -7.93 -1.10 -5.69
N VAL A 90 -7.58 -2.33 -6.11
CA VAL A 90 -8.48 -3.22 -6.87
C VAL A 90 -9.81 -3.41 -6.12
N ILE A 91 -9.73 -3.71 -4.82
CA ILE A 91 -10.88 -3.97 -3.96
C ILE A 91 -11.76 -2.72 -3.81
N MET A 92 -11.13 -1.56 -3.53
CA MET A 92 -11.86 -0.30 -3.37
C MET A 92 -12.57 0.12 -4.64
N GLN A 93 -11.92 -0.04 -5.80
CA GLN A 93 -12.52 0.24 -7.10
C GLN A 93 -13.72 -0.69 -7.38
N ALA A 94 -13.67 -1.95 -6.95
CA ALA A 94 -14.81 -2.86 -7.08
C ALA A 94 -15.97 -2.51 -6.14
N ILE A 95 -15.68 -2.20 -4.86
CA ILE A 95 -16.69 -1.84 -3.85
C ILE A 95 -17.41 -0.54 -4.21
N VAL A 96 -16.65 0.48 -4.61
CA VAL A 96 -17.18 1.82 -4.93
C VAL A 96 -17.73 1.87 -6.36
N LYS A 97 -17.41 0.88 -7.19
CA LYS A 97 -17.75 0.84 -8.64
C LYS A 97 -17.20 2.07 -9.39
N ASN A 98 -16.03 2.52 -8.96
CA ASN A 98 -15.35 3.63 -9.59
C ASN A 98 -13.87 3.27 -9.81
N PRO A 99 -13.38 3.25 -11.06
CA PRO A 99 -11.99 2.92 -11.37
C PRO A 99 -10.97 3.94 -10.81
N LEU A 100 -11.44 5.06 -10.29
CA LEU A 100 -10.65 6.11 -9.66
C LEU A 100 -10.67 6.07 -8.13
N ALA A 101 -11.30 5.05 -7.54
CA ALA A 101 -11.30 4.90 -6.09
C ALA A 101 -9.90 4.49 -5.59
N ASP A 102 -9.42 5.22 -4.60
CA ASP A 102 -8.17 4.96 -3.88
C ASP A 102 -8.48 4.37 -2.50
N PRO A 103 -7.68 3.48 -1.94
CA PRO A 103 -7.86 2.95 -0.58
C PRO A 103 -7.98 4.03 0.50
N TYR A 104 -7.35 5.17 0.28
CA TYR A 104 -7.37 6.29 1.23
C TYR A 104 -8.64 7.15 1.21
N ILE A 105 -9.47 7.04 0.18
CA ILE A 105 -10.72 7.83 0.04
C ILE A 105 -11.69 7.65 1.23
N LEU A 106 -11.64 6.50 1.90
CA LEU A 106 -12.50 6.21 3.06
C LEU A 106 -12.00 6.83 4.37
N GLY A 107 -11.17 7.86 4.32
CA GLY A 107 -10.70 8.55 5.51
C GLY A 107 -9.58 7.84 6.28
N ILE A 108 -9.11 6.70 5.79
CA ILE A 108 -8.05 5.90 6.43
C ILE A 108 -6.78 6.72 6.61
N SER A 109 -6.38 7.48 5.56
CA SER A 109 -5.20 8.35 5.63
C SER A 109 -5.34 9.50 6.62
N ALA A 110 -6.52 10.10 6.70
CA ALA A 110 -6.77 11.19 7.65
C ALA A 110 -6.76 10.70 9.10
N GLY A 111 -7.32 9.50 9.35
CA GLY A 111 -7.24 8.83 10.63
C GLY A 111 -5.80 8.48 11.02
N ALA A 112 -5.03 7.94 10.09
CA ALA A 112 -3.60 7.65 10.29
C ALA A 112 -2.80 8.93 10.60
N SER A 113 -3.03 10.00 9.84
CA SER A 113 -2.39 11.30 10.05
C SER A 113 -2.73 11.88 11.42
N LEU A 114 -3.99 11.80 11.85
CA LEU A 114 -4.40 12.24 13.19
C LEU A 114 -3.69 11.44 14.28
N GLY A 115 -3.65 10.10 14.15
CA GLY A 115 -2.96 9.22 15.09
C GLY A 115 -1.48 9.54 15.20
N ALA A 116 -0.79 9.67 14.06
CA ALA A 116 0.63 10.05 14.02
C ALA A 116 0.88 11.44 14.60
N THR A 117 0.05 12.42 14.25
CA THR A 117 0.16 13.79 14.77
C THR A 117 0.01 13.81 16.28
N ALA A 118 -0.97 13.10 16.81
CA ALA A 118 -1.19 12.99 18.25
C ALA A 118 -0.01 12.28 18.96
N ALA A 119 0.53 11.23 18.35
CA ALA A 119 1.70 10.52 18.88
C ALA A 119 2.95 11.43 18.92
N ILE A 120 3.26 12.11 17.82
CA ILE A 120 4.48 12.92 17.69
C ILE A 120 4.40 14.19 18.56
N LEU A 121 3.27 14.90 18.56
CA LEU A 121 3.16 16.21 19.20
C LEU A 121 2.67 16.15 20.65
N LEU A 122 1.82 15.17 20.99
CA LEU A 122 1.29 15.00 22.35
C LEU A 122 1.94 13.84 23.12
N GLY A 123 2.80 13.04 22.47
CA GLY A 123 3.42 11.89 23.10
C GLY A 123 2.46 10.73 23.38
N ILE A 124 1.30 10.69 22.72
CA ILE A 124 0.32 9.63 22.92
C ILE A 124 0.90 8.31 22.39
N GLY A 125 0.93 7.30 23.24
CA GLY A 125 1.41 5.95 22.87
C GLY A 125 2.91 5.74 23.06
N LEU A 126 3.66 6.63 23.69
CA LEU A 126 5.08 6.43 24.03
C LEU A 126 5.34 5.10 24.76
N SER A 127 4.36 4.59 25.52
CA SER A 127 4.44 3.28 26.17
C SER A 127 4.44 2.09 25.22
N PHE A 128 4.12 2.27 23.94
CA PHE A 128 4.15 1.23 22.91
C PHE A 128 5.56 0.96 22.35
N GLY A 129 6.60 1.63 22.88
CA GLY A 129 7.99 1.44 22.47
C GLY A 129 8.40 2.25 21.22
N GLU A 130 9.45 1.81 20.53
CA GLU A 130 10.08 2.57 19.42
C GLU A 130 9.14 2.87 18.24
N ASN A 131 8.15 2.03 17.99
CA ASN A 131 7.22 2.17 16.87
C ASN A 131 5.89 2.85 17.26
N PHE A 132 5.86 3.60 18.36
CA PHE A 132 4.61 4.19 18.87
C PHE A 132 3.86 5.06 17.86
N VAL A 133 4.56 5.78 16.99
CA VAL A 133 3.95 6.61 15.93
C VAL A 133 3.22 5.73 14.92
N GLY A 134 3.85 4.65 14.47
CA GLY A 134 3.23 3.70 13.55
C GLY A 134 2.00 3.02 14.15
N ILE A 135 2.08 2.61 15.43
CA ILE A 135 0.94 2.01 16.15
C ILE A 135 -0.21 3.00 16.28
N ALA A 136 0.07 4.25 16.66
CA ALA A 136 -0.95 5.28 16.78
C ALA A 136 -1.60 5.59 15.42
N ALA A 137 -0.81 5.64 14.34
CA ALA A 137 -1.31 5.81 12.99
C ALA A 137 -2.19 4.64 12.55
N PHE A 138 -1.78 3.40 12.82
CA PHE A 138 -2.58 2.18 12.57
C PHE A 138 -3.93 2.25 13.31
N ILE A 139 -3.90 2.56 14.62
CA ILE A 139 -5.12 2.67 15.42
C ILE A 139 -6.03 3.77 14.86
N GLY A 140 -5.48 4.94 14.54
CA GLY A 140 -6.24 6.04 13.93
C GLY A 140 -6.89 5.65 12.61
N ALA A 141 -6.14 5.00 11.73
CA ALA A 141 -6.65 4.47 10.45
C ALA A 141 -7.80 3.48 10.66
N PHE A 142 -7.62 2.53 11.57
CA PHE A 142 -8.59 1.47 11.82
C PHE A 142 -9.86 1.99 12.50
N VAL A 143 -9.74 2.87 13.50
CA VAL A 143 -10.88 3.51 14.17
C VAL A 143 -11.72 4.32 13.18
N ILE A 144 -11.08 5.08 12.30
CA ILE A 144 -11.82 5.84 11.27
C ILE A 144 -12.50 4.90 10.28
N SER A 145 -11.88 3.80 9.88
CA SER A 145 -12.52 2.79 9.03
C SER A 145 -13.76 2.19 9.67
N LEU A 146 -13.70 1.86 10.96
CA LEU A 146 -14.87 1.39 11.71
C LEU A 146 -15.94 2.49 11.81
N GLY A 147 -15.53 3.74 12.02
CA GLY A 147 -16.43 4.89 12.03
C GLY A 147 -17.16 5.08 10.69
N VAL A 148 -16.46 4.93 9.56
CA VAL A 148 -17.05 4.99 8.22
C VAL A 148 -18.07 3.87 8.03
N LEU A 149 -17.74 2.64 8.42
CA LEU A 149 -18.66 1.51 8.35
C LEU A 149 -19.89 1.76 9.24
N PHE A 150 -19.69 2.23 10.45
CA PHE A 150 -20.79 2.54 11.38
C PHE A 150 -21.72 3.61 10.80
N ILE A 151 -21.19 4.77 10.40
CA ILE A 151 -21.98 5.89 9.86
C ILE A 151 -22.68 5.48 8.56
N SER A 152 -22.02 4.76 7.66
CA SER A 152 -22.62 4.35 6.39
C SER A 152 -23.78 3.38 6.53
N ASN A 153 -23.87 2.67 7.67
CA ASN A 153 -24.97 1.76 8.01
C ASN A 153 -26.10 2.45 8.80
N LEU A 154 -25.91 3.67 9.28
CA LEU A 154 -26.97 4.41 9.94
C LEU A 154 -28.10 4.73 8.92
N GLY A 155 -29.33 4.44 9.30
CA GLY A 155 -30.48 4.67 8.44
C GLY A 155 -30.63 3.66 7.29
N GLY A 156 -30.12 2.44 7.44
CA GLY A 156 -30.28 1.34 6.50
C GLY A 156 -28.98 0.82 5.89
N ARG A 157 -29.09 -0.04 4.86
CA ARG A 157 -27.92 -0.69 4.22
C ARG A 157 -26.96 0.34 3.63
N SER A 158 -25.66 0.13 3.85
CA SER A 158 -24.61 0.93 3.24
C SER A 158 -24.55 0.70 1.73
N ASN A 159 -24.33 1.79 1.00
CA ASN A 159 -24.01 1.77 -0.43
C ASN A 159 -22.72 2.57 -0.69
N SER A 160 -22.23 2.52 -1.92
CA SER A 160 -20.99 3.19 -2.31
C SER A 160 -21.00 4.71 -2.02
N ILE A 161 -22.14 5.37 -2.20
CA ILE A 161 -22.28 6.82 -1.96
C ILE A 161 -22.20 7.13 -0.45
N LYS A 162 -22.92 6.39 0.40
CA LYS A 162 -22.87 6.56 1.85
C LYS A 162 -21.45 6.34 2.40
N LEU A 163 -20.74 5.34 1.89
CA LEU A 163 -19.35 5.06 2.27
C LEU A 163 -18.44 6.24 1.92
N LEU A 164 -18.54 6.78 0.71
CA LEU A 164 -17.75 7.93 0.28
C LEU A 164 -18.05 9.17 1.12
N LEU A 165 -19.33 9.49 1.32
CA LEU A 165 -19.73 10.66 2.12
C LEU A 165 -19.29 10.54 3.58
N ALA A 166 -19.43 9.36 4.20
CA ALA A 166 -18.96 9.11 5.55
C ALA A 166 -17.43 9.25 5.64
N GLY A 167 -16.70 8.70 4.66
CA GLY A 167 -15.24 8.84 4.57
C GLY A 167 -14.79 10.30 4.45
N MET A 168 -15.43 11.08 3.59
CA MET A 168 -15.13 12.50 3.43
C MET A 168 -15.43 13.31 4.70
N ALA A 169 -16.57 13.06 5.35
CA ALA A 169 -16.94 13.73 6.59
C ALA A 169 -15.93 13.43 7.72
N LEU A 170 -15.62 12.16 7.95
CA LEU A 170 -14.64 11.77 8.96
C LEU A 170 -13.24 12.26 8.64
N SER A 171 -12.84 12.29 7.36
CA SER A 171 -11.56 12.89 6.94
C SER A 171 -11.47 14.37 7.33
N SER A 172 -12.55 15.12 7.11
CA SER A 172 -12.59 16.53 7.47
C SER A 172 -12.49 16.74 8.98
N VAL A 173 -13.15 15.88 9.77
CA VAL A 173 -13.05 15.90 11.24
C VAL A 173 -11.61 15.59 11.68
N CYS A 174 -10.99 14.52 11.16
CA CYS A 174 -9.62 14.17 11.49
C CYS A 174 -8.64 15.29 11.12
N SER A 175 -8.80 15.90 9.93
CA SER A 175 -7.95 17.01 9.49
C SER A 175 -8.09 18.24 10.40
N ALA A 176 -9.31 18.56 10.85
CA ALA A 176 -9.55 19.64 11.80
C ALA A 176 -8.86 19.39 13.15
N PHE A 177 -8.97 18.16 13.69
CA PHE A 177 -8.29 17.79 14.94
C PHE A 177 -6.76 17.78 14.78
N SER A 178 -6.23 17.28 13.66
CA SER A 178 -4.79 17.33 13.38
C SER A 178 -4.28 18.78 13.34
N SER A 179 -5.00 19.66 12.64
CA SER A 179 -4.66 21.09 12.57
C SER A 179 -4.74 21.76 13.94
N PHE A 180 -5.73 21.41 14.75
CA PHE A 180 -5.86 21.90 16.13
C PHE A 180 -4.66 21.49 16.98
N ILE A 181 -4.25 20.20 16.94
CA ILE A 181 -3.09 19.70 17.68
C ILE A 181 -1.82 20.42 17.23
N ILE A 182 -1.60 20.55 15.91
CA ILE A 182 -0.42 21.23 15.34
C ILE A 182 -0.37 22.69 15.80
N TYR A 183 -1.49 23.39 15.78
CA TYR A 183 -1.56 24.81 16.19
C TYR A 183 -1.21 25.01 17.67
N PHE A 184 -1.72 24.16 18.56
CA PHE A 184 -1.51 24.31 20.01
C PHE A 184 -0.20 23.68 20.51
N ALA A 185 0.40 22.74 19.79
CA ALA A 185 1.62 22.06 20.23
C ALA A 185 2.84 23.00 20.35
N ASN A 186 2.87 24.10 19.57
CA ASN A 186 3.96 25.09 19.54
C ASN A 186 5.37 24.46 19.51
N ASN A 187 5.50 23.30 18.83
CA ASN A 187 6.71 22.48 18.73
C ASN A 187 7.15 22.40 17.26
N LYS A 188 8.13 23.22 16.86
CA LYS A 188 8.62 23.28 15.48
C LYS A 188 9.25 21.96 15.00
N GLU A 189 10.02 21.29 15.85
CA GLU A 189 10.67 20.02 15.51
C GLU A 189 9.64 18.91 15.34
N GLY A 190 8.65 18.86 16.24
CA GLY A 190 7.54 17.92 16.11
C GLY A 190 6.72 18.14 14.85
N MET A 191 6.44 19.41 14.48
CA MET A 191 5.74 19.72 13.22
C MET A 191 6.54 19.27 12.00
N GLN A 192 7.85 19.46 12.00
CA GLN A 192 8.73 18.96 10.94
C GLN A 192 8.72 17.44 10.87
N THR A 193 8.75 16.75 12.00
CA THR A 193 8.65 15.28 12.09
C THR A 193 7.34 14.78 11.53
N VAL A 194 6.20 15.44 11.85
CA VAL A 194 4.89 15.11 11.25
C VAL A 194 4.93 15.26 9.74
N ALA A 195 5.49 16.37 9.23
CA ALA A 195 5.60 16.60 7.79
C ALA A 195 6.43 15.50 7.09
N TYR A 196 7.58 15.13 7.64
CA TYR A 196 8.40 14.04 7.08
C TYR A 196 7.68 12.69 7.15
N TRP A 197 7.01 12.39 8.27
CA TRP A 197 6.24 11.15 8.40
C TRP A 197 5.12 11.05 7.36
N MET A 198 4.43 12.17 7.07
CA MET A 198 3.39 12.23 6.04
C MET A 198 3.92 12.04 4.62
N MET A 199 5.20 12.27 4.38
CA MET A 199 5.82 12.04 3.06
C MET A 199 6.11 10.56 2.78
N GLY A 200 6.06 9.71 3.81
CA GLY A 200 6.34 8.27 3.70
C GLY A 200 7.81 7.93 3.44
N SER A 201 8.28 6.85 4.03
CA SER A 201 9.66 6.37 3.85
C SER A 201 9.77 4.89 4.16
N PHE A 202 10.62 4.19 3.41
CA PHE A 202 10.99 2.80 3.72
C PHE A 202 12.30 2.69 4.51
N ALA A 203 12.96 3.82 4.81
CA ALA A 203 14.25 3.84 5.50
C ALA A 203 14.20 3.24 6.91
N GLY A 204 13.03 3.28 7.56
CA GLY A 204 12.79 2.69 8.88
C GLY A 204 12.47 1.19 8.87
N ALA A 205 12.62 0.49 7.74
CA ALA A 205 12.32 -0.93 7.63
C ALA A 205 13.28 -1.77 8.50
N ARG A 206 12.69 -2.66 9.32
CA ARG A 206 13.41 -3.59 10.20
C ARG A 206 12.81 -4.98 10.06
N TRP A 207 13.59 -6.02 10.33
CA TRP A 207 13.10 -7.40 10.26
C TRP A 207 11.92 -7.67 11.20
N ASP A 208 11.90 -7.06 12.39
CA ASP A 208 10.82 -7.19 13.37
C ASP A 208 9.49 -6.68 12.79
N ASN A 209 9.52 -5.51 12.13
CA ASN A 209 8.32 -4.94 11.50
C ASN A 209 7.85 -5.78 10.31
N LEU A 210 8.80 -6.33 9.55
CA LEU A 210 8.51 -7.22 8.42
C LEU A 210 7.90 -8.53 8.87
N ALA A 211 8.36 -9.10 9.99
CA ALA A 211 7.82 -10.34 10.55
C ALA A 211 6.32 -10.26 10.83
N VAL A 212 5.81 -9.06 11.14
CA VAL A 212 4.37 -8.81 11.36
C VAL A 212 3.68 -8.41 10.05
N THR A 213 4.26 -7.47 9.29
CA THR A 213 3.60 -6.89 8.11
C THR A 213 3.51 -7.88 6.95
N ALA A 214 4.55 -8.70 6.73
CA ALA A 214 4.61 -9.60 5.58
C ALA A 214 3.50 -10.68 5.61
N PRO A 215 3.30 -11.46 6.70
CA PRO A 215 2.24 -12.45 6.72
C PRO A 215 0.84 -11.84 6.56
N ILE A 216 0.59 -10.66 7.14
CA ILE A 216 -0.70 -9.99 7.04
C ILE A 216 -0.99 -9.60 5.59
N VAL A 217 -0.04 -8.94 4.92
CA VAL A 217 -0.21 -8.52 3.52
C VAL A 217 -0.35 -9.73 2.61
N ILE A 218 0.50 -10.74 2.75
CA ILE A 218 0.47 -11.96 1.91
C ILE A 218 -0.86 -12.69 2.08
N LEU A 219 -1.28 -12.96 3.32
CA LEU A 219 -2.54 -13.67 3.60
C LEU A 219 -3.75 -12.89 3.07
N ALA A 220 -3.76 -11.57 3.23
CA ALA A 220 -4.85 -10.74 2.74
C ALA A 220 -4.89 -10.70 1.20
N VAL A 221 -3.74 -10.65 0.51
CA VAL A 221 -3.68 -10.73 -0.95
C VAL A 221 -4.20 -12.08 -1.45
N LEU A 222 -3.79 -13.18 -0.83
CA LEU A 222 -4.27 -14.52 -1.15
C LEU A 222 -5.78 -14.66 -0.89
N PHE A 223 -6.26 -14.10 0.22
CA PHE A 223 -7.69 -14.03 0.52
C PHE A 223 -8.45 -13.29 -0.60
N PHE A 224 -8.05 -12.07 -0.97
CA PHE A 224 -8.72 -11.31 -2.00
C PHE A 224 -8.65 -11.98 -3.38
N TRP A 225 -7.55 -12.65 -3.69
CA TRP A 225 -7.46 -13.45 -4.92
C TRP A 225 -8.48 -14.60 -4.93
N SER A 226 -8.66 -15.28 -3.80
CA SER A 226 -9.69 -16.33 -3.65
C SER A 226 -11.12 -15.80 -3.82
N GLN A 227 -11.33 -14.51 -3.48
CA GLN A 227 -12.64 -13.83 -3.56
C GLN A 227 -12.94 -13.23 -4.95
N SER A 228 -12.16 -13.57 -5.97
CA SER A 228 -12.28 -12.99 -7.32
C SER A 228 -13.70 -13.08 -7.91
N ARG A 229 -14.45 -14.14 -7.62
CA ARG A 229 -15.85 -14.30 -8.06
C ARG A 229 -16.78 -13.27 -7.42
N MET A 230 -16.66 -13.04 -6.13
CA MET A 230 -17.46 -12.04 -5.40
C MET A 230 -17.11 -10.62 -5.84
N LEU A 231 -15.83 -10.35 -6.10
CA LEU A 231 -15.37 -9.07 -6.63
C LEU A 231 -15.91 -8.82 -8.05
N ASN A 232 -15.93 -9.84 -8.91
CA ASN A 232 -16.57 -9.75 -10.23
C ASN A 232 -18.06 -9.48 -10.12
N LEU A 233 -18.74 -10.11 -9.15
CA LEU A 233 -20.16 -9.90 -8.90
C LEU A 233 -20.46 -8.46 -8.41
N MET A 234 -19.56 -7.86 -7.60
CA MET A 234 -19.68 -6.47 -7.16
C MET A 234 -19.70 -5.47 -8.32
N LEU A 235 -19.00 -5.74 -9.42
CA LEU A 235 -19.01 -4.88 -10.61
C LEU A 235 -20.38 -4.86 -11.31
N LEU A 236 -21.14 -5.96 -11.24
CA LEU A 236 -22.49 -6.05 -11.84
C LEU A 236 -23.52 -5.22 -11.09
N GLY A 237 -23.28 -4.94 -9.81
CA GLY A 237 -24.17 -4.16 -8.97
C GLY A 237 -25.00 -4.99 -8.01
N ASP A 238 -25.56 -4.28 -7.01
CA ASP A 238 -26.28 -4.91 -5.91
C ASP A 238 -27.57 -5.59 -6.38
N GLU A 239 -28.32 -4.94 -7.26
CA GLU A 239 -29.57 -5.49 -7.84
C GLU A 239 -29.30 -6.77 -8.61
N SER A 240 -28.29 -6.75 -9.50
CA SER A 240 -27.91 -7.93 -10.28
C SER A 240 -27.39 -9.06 -9.39
N ALA A 241 -26.65 -8.75 -8.33
CA ALA A 241 -26.16 -9.75 -7.40
C ALA A 241 -27.30 -10.39 -6.59
N LEU A 242 -28.28 -9.60 -6.16
CA LEU A 242 -29.48 -10.10 -5.47
C LEU A 242 -30.32 -11.03 -6.35
N THR A 243 -30.49 -10.70 -7.64
CA THR A 243 -31.18 -11.59 -8.59
C THR A 243 -30.44 -12.91 -8.79
N LEU A 244 -29.12 -12.91 -8.65
CA LEU A 244 -28.28 -14.11 -8.65
C LEU A 244 -28.20 -14.81 -7.28
N GLY A 245 -28.99 -14.37 -6.29
CA GLY A 245 -29.10 -14.99 -4.96
C GLY A 245 -27.98 -14.61 -3.99
N THR A 246 -27.19 -13.57 -4.27
CA THR A 246 -26.06 -13.16 -3.43
C THR A 246 -26.28 -11.77 -2.84
N ASP A 247 -26.24 -11.63 -1.52
CA ASP A 247 -26.22 -10.34 -0.82
C ASP A 247 -24.77 -9.87 -0.64
N LEU A 248 -24.41 -8.79 -1.32
CA LEU A 248 -23.05 -8.23 -1.28
C LEU A 248 -22.75 -7.38 -0.04
N HIS A 249 -23.73 -7.10 0.81
CA HIS A 249 -23.58 -6.18 1.93
C HIS A 249 -22.51 -6.64 2.92
N LEU A 250 -22.58 -7.90 3.37
CA LEU A 250 -21.59 -8.47 4.30
C LEU A 250 -20.20 -8.58 3.68
N TYR A 251 -20.10 -8.99 2.41
CA TYR A 251 -18.83 -9.05 1.69
C TYR A 251 -18.17 -7.67 1.60
N ARG A 252 -18.95 -6.62 1.32
CA ARG A 252 -18.45 -5.24 1.26
C ARG A 252 -17.86 -4.81 2.60
N GLN A 253 -18.56 -5.06 3.71
CA GLN A 253 -18.07 -4.73 5.04
C GLN A 253 -16.78 -5.48 5.38
N LEU A 254 -16.73 -6.80 5.14
CA LEU A 254 -15.56 -7.62 5.38
C LEU A 254 -14.36 -7.15 4.56
N TYR A 255 -14.57 -6.86 3.26
CA TYR A 255 -13.49 -6.41 2.38
C TYR A 255 -12.96 -5.02 2.78
N LEU A 256 -13.83 -4.13 3.23
CA LEU A 256 -13.42 -2.84 3.78
C LEU A 256 -12.57 -3.01 5.04
N LEU A 257 -12.99 -3.88 5.97
CA LEU A 257 -12.22 -4.17 7.19
C LEU A 257 -10.84 -4.76 6.87
N ILE A 258 -10.76 -5.76 5.99
CA ILE A 258 -9.48 -6.36 5.61
C ILE A 258 -8.60 -5.33 4.88
N SER A 259 -9.17 -4.53 3.97
CA SER A 259 -8.42 -3.47 3.29
C SER A 259 -7.90 -2.43 4.28
N SER A 260 -8.69 -2.05 5.29
CA SER A 260 -8.25 -1.10 6.32
C SER A 260 -7.12 -1.66 7.20
N LEU A 261 -7.14 -2.96 7.48
CA LEU A 261 -6.03 -3.63 8.16
C LEU A 261 -4.75 -3.57 7.33
N ILE A 262 -4.81 -3.92 6.03
CA ILE A 262 -3.64 -3.84 5.14
C ILE A 262 -3.10 -2.42 5.09
N VAL A 263 -3.95 -1.45 4.80
CA VAL A 263 -3.55 -0.03 4.72
C VAL A 263 -3.00 0.46 6.05
N GLY A 264 -3.61 0.06 7.16
CA GLY A 264 -3.12 0.38 8.51
C GLY A 264 -1.71 -0.16 8.75
N PHE A 265 -1.42 -1.43 8.40
CA PHE A 265 -0.07 -2.00 8.53
C PHE A 265 0.94 -1.39 7.57
N VAL A 266 0.50 -1.02 6.37
CA VAL A 266 1.33 -0.26 5.42
C VAL A 266 1.72 1.08 6.01
N VAL A 267 0.76 1.82 6.54
CA VAL A 267 1.00 3.14 7.16
C VAL A 267 1.84 3.02 8.44
N TYR A 268 1.60 1.98 9.24
CA TYR A 268 2.44 1.65 10.40
C TYR A 268 3.92 1.51 10.03
N SER A 269 4.19 0.83 8.90
CA SER A 269 5.57 0.46 8.51
C SER A 269 6.27 1.49 7.63
N ALA A 270 5.52 2.28 6.84
CA ALA A 270 6.07 3.13 5.78
C ALA A 270 5.60 4.58 5.81
N GLY A 271 4.69 4.95 6.73
CA GLY A 271 3.99 6.23 6.64
C GLY A 271 3.04 6.27 5.46
N MET A 272 2.73 7.48 4.97
CA MET A 272 1.72 7.63 3.91
C MET A 272 2.35 7.48 2.52
N VAL A 273 1.85 6.52 1.73
CA VAL A 273 2.26 6.28 0.34
C VAL A 273 1.01 6.29 -0.55
N GLY A 274 0.74 7.42 -1.21
CA GLY A 274 -0.45 7.60 -2.05
C GLY A 274 -0.28 7.08 -3.49
N PHE A 275 -1.34 7.18 -4.28
CA PHE A 275 -1.43 6.92 -5.72
C PHE A 275 -1.18 5.48 -6.20
N VAL A 276 -0.48 4.63 -5.47
CA VAL A 276 -0.18 3.25 -5.89
C VAL A 276 -1.45 2.44 -6.08
N GLY A 277 -2.35 2.51 -5.10
CA GLY A 277 -3.65 1.83 -5.15
C GLY A 277 -4.62 2.37 -6.19
N LEU A 278 -4.37 3.56 -6.71
CA LEU A 278 -5.17 4.16 -7.77
C LEU A 278 -4.62 3.81 -9.15
N ILE A 279 -3.33 4.03 -9.37
CA ILE A 279 -2.72 3.96 -10.70
C ILE A 279 -2.48 2.52 -11.13
N VAL A 280 -1.88 1.70 -10.27
CA VAL A 280 -1.51 0.33 -10.64
C VAL A 280 -2.72 -0.49 -11.07
N PRO A 281 -3.82 -0.58 -10.29
CA PRO A 281 -5.00 -1.33 -10.72
C PRO A 281 -5.62 -0.78 -12.01
N HIS A 282 -5.61 0.54 -12.18
CA HIS A 282 -6.17 1.18 -13.36
C HIS A 282 -5.38 0.78 -14.62
N VAL A 283 -4.04 0.90 -14.59
CA VAL A 283 -3.17 0.50 -15.71
C VAL A 283 -3.30 -0.99 -16.00
N ILE A 284 -3.27 -1.83 -14.97
CA ILE A 284 -3.37 -3.29 -15.15
C ILE A 284 -4.74 -3.71 -15.71
N ARG A 285 -5.82 -3.05 -15.30
CA ARG A 285 -7.15 -3.30 -15.86
C ARG A 285 -7.20 -3.03 -17.37
N MET A 286 -6.44 -2.05 -17.86
CA MET A 286 -6.34 -1.79 -19.30
C MET A 286 -5.63 -2.92 -20.06
N LEU A 287 -4.74 -3.68 -19.39
CA LEU A 287 -3.95 -4.75 -20.00
C LEU A 287 -4.64 -6.11 -19.89
N VAL A 288 -5.17 -6.46 -18.70
CA VAL A 288 -5.72 -7.81 -18.44
C VAL A 288 -7.26 -7.84 -18.35
N GLY A 289 -7.91 -6.68 -18.43
CA GLY A 289 -9.37 -6.56 -18.31
C GLY A 289 -9.86 -6.46 -16.88
N THR A 290 -11.17 -6.65 -16.67
CA THR A 290 -11.86 -6.44 -15.39
C THR A 290 -11.98 -7.71 -14.54
N ASP A 291 -11.56 -8.88 -15.03
CA ASP A 291 -11.64 -10.13 -14.29
C ASP A 291 -10.65 -10.15 -13.11
N HIS A 292 -11.18 -10.13 -11.89
CA HIS A 292 -10.38 -10.09 -10.65
C HIS A 292 -9.49 -11.31 -10.46
N LYS A 293 -9.78 -12.45 -11.07
CA LYS A 293 -8.90 -13.63 -11.04
C LYS A 293 -7.52 -13.32 -11.63
N LYS A 294 -7.47 -12.44 -12.64
CA LYS A 294 -6.26 -11.98 -13.33
C LYS A 294 -5.77 -10.65 -12.75
N LEU A 295 -6.69 -9.75 -12.49
CA LEU A 295 -6.40 -8.39 -12.05
C LEU A 295 -5.69 -8.33 -10.69
N VAL A 296 -6.11 -9.13 -9.70
CA VAL A 296 -5.53 -9.13 -8.35
C VAL A 296 -4.06 -9.54 -8.36
N PRO A 297 -3.65 -10.72 -8.88
CA PRO A 297 -2.25 -11.14 -8.81
C PRO A 297 -1.33 -10.27 -9.67
N VAL A 298 -1.78 -9.84 -10.85
CA VAL A 298 -0.98 -8.97 -11.71
C VAL A 298 -0.79 -7.58 -11.09
N SER A 299 -1.84 -7.01 -10.49
CA SER A 299 -1.73 -5.73 -9.77
C SER A 299 -0.82 -5.83 -8.55
N ALA A 300 -0.90 -6.92 -7.78
CA ALA A 300 -0.02 -7.16 -6.65
C ALA A 300 1.46 -7.13 -7.05
N LEU A 301 1.83 -7.92 -8.05
CA LEU A 301 3.21 -8.01 -8.54
C LEU A 301 3.68 -6.70 -9.18
N THR A 302 2.82 -6.03 -9.97
CA THR A 302 3.17 -4.74 -10.58
C THR A 302 3.39 -3.67 -9.52
N GLY A 303 2.55 -3.63 -8.48
CA GLY A 303 2.74 -2.70 -7.36
C GLY A 303 4.03 -2.94 -6.62
N ALA A 304 4.41 -4.20 -6.38
CA ALA A 304 5.69 -4.57 -5.79
C ALA A 304 6.86 -4.07 -6.64
N VAL A 305 6.86 -4.36 -7.94
CA VAL A 305 7.89 -3.88 -8.88
C VAL A 305 7.97 -2.36 -8.89
N PHE A 306 6.81 -1.69 -8.97
CA PHE A 306 6.73 -0.25 -9.05
C PHE A 306 7.38 0.44 -7.83
N LEU A 307 7.05 -0.01 -6.60
CA LEU A 307 7.61 0.60 -5.40
C LEU A 307 9.07 0.23 -5.15
N VAL A 308 9.52 -0.97 -5.53
CA VAL A 308 10.95 -1.33 -5.44
C VAL A 308 11.78 -0.45 -6.36
N ILE A 309 11.33 -0.22 -7.60
CA ILE A 309 12.02 0.68 -8.54
C ILE A 309 11.97 2.12 -8.03
N ALA A 310 10.81 2.58 -7.56
CA ALA A 310 10.65 3.94 -7.04
C ALA A 310 11.55 4.20 -5.82
N ASP A 311 11.67 3.22 -4.89
CA ASP A 311 12.59 3.34 -3.76
C ASP A 311 14.06 3.41 -4.21
N GLY A 312 14.45 2.59 -5.19
CA GLY A 312 15.76 2.67 -5.80
C GLY A 312 16.06 4.07 -6.38
N LEU A 313 15.10 4.63 -7.12
CA LEU A 313 15.21 5.97 -7.69
C LEU A 313 15.30 7.07 -6.61
N CYS A 314 14.53 6.97 -5.52
CA CYS A 314 14.58 7.93 -4.41
C CYS A 314 15.97 8.07 -3.79
N ARG A 315 16.80 7.02 -3.88
CA ARG A 315 18.17 7.01 -3.33
C ARG A 315 19.23 7.58 -4.25
N ILE A 316 18.93 7.84 -5.53
CA ILE A 316 19.90 8.30 -6.54
C ILE A 316 19.54 9.63 -7.19
N ILE A 317 18.27 10.07 -7.13
CA ILE A 317 17.82 11.31 -7.80
C ILE A 317 18.52 12.54 -7.23
N ILE A 318 18.69 12.59 -5.90
CA ILE A 318 19.36 13.72 -5.24
C ILE A 318 20.66 13.19 -4.61
N PRO A 319 21.83 13.74 -5.01
CA PRO A 319 23.09 13.35 -4.37
C PRO A 319 23.08 13.60 -2.86
N HIS A 320 23.55 12.64 -2.11
CA HIS A 320 23.73 12.71 -0.64
C HIS A 320 22.45 12.89 0.19
N THR A 321 21.28 12.80 -0.44
CA THR A 321 19.98 12.95 0.25
C THR A 321 18.99 11.94 -0.31
N GLU A 322 18.18 11.34 0.56
CA GLU A 322 17.11 10.45 0.13
C GLU A 322 15.81 11.24 -0.05
N LEU A 323 15.19 11.10 -1.22
CA LEU A 323 13.88 11.67 -1.49
C LEU A 323 12.81 10.80 -0.81
N PRO A 324 11.87 11.37 0.00
CA PRO A 324 10.72 10.63 0.51
C PRO A 324 9.90 10.02 -0.62
N ILE A 325 9.51 8.74 -0.44
CA ILE A 325 8.85 7.96 -1.50
C ILE A 325 7.52 8.59 -1.96
N GLY A 326 6.75 9.16 -1.04
CA GLY A 326 5.47 9.80 -1.35
C GLY A 326 5.62 11.00 -2.28
N ILE A 327 6.72 11.74 -2.21
CA ILE A 327 7.01 12.85 -3.13
C ILE A 327 7.18 12.32 -4.55
N LEU A 328 8.04 11.32 -4.75
CA LEU A 328 8.30 10.75 -6.07
C LEU A 328 7.03 10.17 -6.68
N ILE A 329 6.29 9.38 -5.88
CA ILE A 329 5.04 8.76 -6.35
C ILE A 329 3.98 9.81 -6.69
N SER A 330 3.88 10.90 -5.91
CA SER A 330 2.93 11.97 -6.18
C SER A 330 3.30 12.76 -7.43
N LEU A 331 4.58 13.03 -7.66
CA LEU A 331 5.07 13.73 -8.86
C LEU A 331 4.82 12.93 -10.15
N ILE A 332 4.88 11.62 -10.09
CA ILE A 332 4.56 10.74 -11.23
C ILE A 332 3.05 10.50 -11.29
N GLY A 333 2.45 10.24 -10.14
CA GLY A 333 1.08 9.76 -9.99
C GLY A 333 0.05 10.81 -10.36
N ALA A 334 0.17 12.03 -9.88
CA ALA A 334 -0.82 13.07 -10.15
C ALA A 334 -0.92 13.43 -11.64
N PRO A 335 0.17 13.66 -12.40
CA PRO A 335 0.09 13.86 -13.84
C PRO A 335 -0.44 12.65 -14.61
N CYS A 336 -0.02 11.44 -14.20
CA CYS A 336 -0.54 10.19 -14.79
C CYS A 336 -2.05 10.06 -14.59
N PHE A 337 -2.53 10.37 -13.40
CA PHE A 337 -3.96 10.36 -13.07
C PHE A 337 -4.75 11.38 -13.90
N VAL A 338 -4.28 12.62 -14.00
CA VAL A 338 -4.90 13.66 -14.84
C VAL A 338 -4.95 13.23 -16.31
N TYR A 339 -3.86 12.68 -16.84
CA TYR A 339 -3.81 12.15 -18.20
C TYR A 339 -4.83 11.03 -18.44
N LEU A 340 -4.92 10.08 -17.51
CA LEU A 340 -5.89 8.99 -17.57
C LEU A 340 -7.33 9.51 -17.51
N MET A 341 -7.57 10.52 -16.69
CA MET A 341 -8.89 11.16 -16.54
C MET A 341 -9.35 11.84 -17.84
N ILE A 342 -8.45 12.49 -18.56
CA ILE A 342 -8.79 13.22 -19.80
C ILE A 342 -9.04 12.24 -20.96
N LYS A 343 -8.29 11.15 -21.04
CA LYS A 343 -8.21 10.31 -22.24
C LYS A 343 -9.33 9.25 -22.36
N ARG A 344 -10.13 8.97 -21.32
CA ARG A 344 -11.17 7.93 -21.36
C ARG A 344 -12.48 8.33 -20.70
N THR A 345 -13.57 7.89 -21.34
CA THR A 345 -14.93 7.91 -20.76
C THR A 345 -15.01 6.87 -19.66
N TYR A 346 -15.40 7.28 -18.45
CA TYR A 346 -15.39 6.46 -17.24
C TYR A 346 -16.61 5.54 -17.16
N GLY A 347 -16.39 4.21 -17.21
CA GLY A 347 -17.43 3.20 -16.97
C GLY A 347 -16.82 1.81 -16.84
N PHE A 348 -17.34 0.97 -15.95
CA PHE A 348 -17.00 -0.46 -15.87
C PHE A 348 -17.67 -1.29 -17.00
N GLY A 349 -18.39 -0.67 -17.89
CA GLY A 349 -19.11 -1.31 -18.98
C GLY A 349 -19.00 -0.48 -20.26
N GLY A 350 -18.32 -1.01 -21.16
CA GLY A 350 -18.10 -0.81 -22.54
C GLY A 350 -18.81 0.33 -23.29
N ASN A 351 -18.16 0.94 -24.10
CA ASN A 351 -18.09 0.85 -25.57
C ASN A 351 -16.73 1.34 -25.97
#